data_40d8c8afa569dd4d48846c223d8152b0
#
_entry.id   40d8c8afa569dd4d48846c223d8152b0
#
_cell.length_a   1.000
_cell.length_b   1.000
_cell.length_c   1.000
_cell.angle_alpha   90.00
_cell.angle_beta   90.00
_cell.angle_gamma   90.00
#
_symmetry.space_group_name_H-M   'P 1'
#
loop_
_entity.id
_entity.type
_entity.pdbx_description
1 polymer ?
#
loop_
_entity_poly.entity_id
_entity_poly.type
_entity_poly.pdbx_seq_one_letter_code
_entity_poly.pdbx_strand_id
1 'polypeptide(L)'
;MLPADARLTRRDDFASTIRRGRRAGRSRLVVHLQVSNTQDPAAPSSSARAGFVVSKAVGNAVVRHRVTRRLRHLVAPRIADLPAGALLVVRALPPAADATSAELAEDLDSGLRAALRKLRATAGSP
;
A
#
# COMPACT_ATOMS: atom_id res chain seq x y z
N MET A 1 5.26 -8.57 -11.12
CA MET A 1 4.71 -7.33 -11.69
C MET A 1 3.25 -7.19 -11.28
N LEU A 2 2.87 -6.00 -10.86
CA LEU A 2 1.49 -5.77 -10.40
C LEU A 2 0.57 -5.60 -11.60
N PRO A 3 -0.50 -6.43 -11.75
CA PRO A 3 -1.44 -6.28 -12.87
C PRO A 3 -2.15 -4.93 -12.85
N ALA A 4 -2.64 -4.50 -14.01
CA ALA A 4 -3.29 -3.20 -14.14
C ALA A 4 -4.53 -3.07 -13.24
N ASP A 5 -5.30 -4.13 -13.08
CA ASP A 5 -6.49 -4.15 -12.23
C ASP A 5 -6.15 -4.13 -10.72
N ALA A 6 -4.91 -4.43 -10.36
CA ALA A 6 -4.43 -4.36 -8.99
C ALA A 6 -3.71 -3.04 -8.69
N ARG A 7 -3.63 -2.13 -9.66
CA ARG A 7 -3.01 -0.81 -9.48
C ARG A 7 -4.04 0.21 -9.05
N LEU A 8 -3.70 0.95 -8.01
CA LEU A 8 -4.48 2.10 -7.58
C LEU A 8 -4.09 3.29 -8.46
N THR A 9 -5.02 3.81 -9.24
CA THR A 9 -4.73 4.86 -10.21
C THR A 9 -5.50 6.15 -9.97
N ARG A 10 -6.63 6.11 -9.24
CA ARG A 10 -7.46 7.28 -9.02
C ARG A 10 -6.86 8.13 -7.90
N ARG A 11 -6.70 9.42 -8.20
CA ARG A 11 -6.15 10.39 -7.24
C ARG A 11 -6.98 10.46 -5.96
N ASP A 12 -8.31 10.40 -6.09
CA ASP A 12 -9.22 10.46 -4.95
C ASP A 12 -9.05 9.24 -4.05
N ASP A 13 -8.78 8.07 -4.63
CA ASP A 13 -8.55 6.84 -3.87
C ASP A 13 -7.25 6.92 -3.07
N PHE A 14 -6.19 7.51 -3.67
CA PHE A 14 -4.95 7.76 -2.94
C PHE A 14 -5.18 8.68 -1.75
N ALA A 15 -5.82 9.83 -2.00
CA ALA A 15 -6.07 10.81 -0.95
C ALA A 15 -6.95 10.24 0.16
N SER A 16 -7.99 9.52 -0.20
CA SER A 16 -8.90 8.89 0.75
C SER A 16 -8.18 7.86 1.60
N THR A 17 -7.36 7.01 0.99
CA THR A 17 -6.64 5.96 1.69
C THR A 17 -5.62 6.55 2.68
N ILE A 18 -4.92 7.60 2.28
CA ILE A 18 -3.96 8.27 3.17
C ILE A 18 -4.68 8.94 4.33
N ARG A 19 -5.82 9.56 4.07
CA ARG A 19 -6.55 10.35 5.07
C ARG A 19 -7.38 9.50 6.01
N ARG A 20 -8.07 8.48 5.48
CA ARG A 20 -9.05 7.68 6.22
C ARG A 20 -8.58 6.28 6.52
N GLY A 21 -7.55 5.80 5.82
CA GLY A 21 -7.03 4.46 6.02
C GLY A 21 -6.32 4.30 7.36
N ARG A 22 -6.12 3.06 7.75
CA ARG A 22 -5.33 2.73 8.93
C ARG A 22 -3.86 2.83 8.57
N ARG A 23 -3.13 3.60 9.35
CA ARG A 23 -1.73 3.90 9.11
C ARG A 23 -0.84 3.04 9.99
N ALA A 24 0.21 2.49 9.41
CA ALA A 24 1.27 1.79 10.15
C ALA A 24 2.61 2.29 9.64
N GLY A 25 3.30 3.08 10.47
CA GLY A 25 4.62 3.63 10.13
C GLY A 25 5.72 2.64 10.46
N ARG A 26 6.72 2.58 9.58
CA ARG A 26 7.94 1.79 9.76
C ARG A 26 9.13 2.68 9.41
N SER A 27 10.35 2.14 9.61
CA SER A 27 11.57 2.93 9.41
C SER A 27 11.76 3.41 7.98
N ARG A 28 11.35 2.59 7.00
CA ARG A 28 11.63 2.83 5.59
C ARG A 28 10.38 3.13 4.77
N LEU A 29 9.21 2.84 5.31
CA LEU A 29 7.94 3.07 4.61
C LEU A 29 6.78 3.23 5.58
N VAL A 30 5.67 3.74 5.05
CA VAL A 30 4.41 3.83 5.79
C VAL A 30 3.34 3.12 4.96
N VAL A 31 2.57 2.26 5.62
CA VAL A 31 1.44 1.57 5.01
C VAL A 31 0.16 2.29 5.38
N HIS A 32 -0.67 2.59 4.39
CA HIS A 32 -2.02 3.10 4.57
C HIS A 32 -2.99 2.09 3.96
N LEU A 33 -3.96 1.62 4.72
CA LEU A 33 -4.87 0.57 4.28
C LEU A 33 -6.30 0.93 4.65
N GLN A 34 -7.20 0.87 3.68
CA GLN A 34 -8.63 0.98 3.92
C GLN A 34 -9.38 -0.04 3.09
N VAL A 35 -10.60 -0.36 3.50
CA VAL A 35 -11.50 -1.18 2.70
C VAL A 35 -12.61 -0.28 2.19
N SER A 36 -12.76 -0.26 0.88
CA SER A 36 -13.82 0.53 0.24
C SER A 36 -15.13 -0.23 0.34
N ASN A 37 -16.12 0.40 0.95
CA ASN A 37 -17.48 -0.13 0.99
C ASN A 37 -18.32 0.32 -0.21
N THR A 38 -17.71 1.02 -1.16
CA THR A 38 -18.41 1.42 -2.37
C THR A 38 -18.66 0.19 -3.21
N GLN A 39 -19.86 -0.28 -3.18
CA GLN A 39 -20.34 -1.25 -4.13
C GLN A 39 -20.62 -0.52 -5.43
N ASP A 40 -19.57 -0.33 -6.21
CA ASP A 40 -19.72 0.12 -7.57
C ASP A 40 -20.00 -1.13 -8.41
N PRO A 41 -21.23 -1.28 -8.95
CA PRO A 41 -21.55 -2.46 -9.74
C PRO A 41 -20.76 -2.56 -11.04
N ALA A 42 -20.08 -1.49 -11.44
CA ALA A 42 -19.21 -1.49 -12.60
C ALA A 42 -17.77 -1.89 -12.27
N ALA A 43 -17.39 -1.93 -10.99
CA ALA A 43 -16.06 -2.36 -10.59
C ALA A 43 -16.06 -3.87 -10.33
N PRO A 44 -15.05 -4.63 -10.82
CA PRO A 44 -14.90 -6.01 -10.38
C PRO A 44 -14.67 -5.97 -8.87
N SER A 45 -15.67 -6.43 -8.14
CA SER A 45 -15.95 -6.13 -6.75
C SER A 45 -15.03 -6.81 -5.74
N SER A 46 -13.93 -7.44 -6.17
CA SER A 46 -13.20 -8.30 -5.26
C SER A 46 -11.70 -8.07 -5.22
N SER A 47 -11.16 -7.24 -6.08
CA SER A 47 -9.72 -7.08 -6.18
C SER A 47 -9.22 -5.97 -5.28
N ALA A 48 -8.29 -6.31 -4.39
CA ALA A 48 -7.52 -5.30 -3.68
C ALA A 48 -6.64 -4.54 -4.68
N ARG A 49 -6.41 -3.26 -4.42
CA ARG A 49 -5.59 -2.41 -5.27
C ARG A 49 -4.51 -1.74 -4.44
N ALA A 50 -3.35 -1.54 -5.05
CA ALA A 50 -2.20 -0.92 -4.39
C ALA A 50 -1.65 0.23 -5.20
N GLY A 51 -1.27 1.29 -4.51
CA GLY A 51 -0.59 2.44 -5.07
C GLY A 51 0.63 2.79 -4.25
N PHE A 52 1.53 3.56 -4.85
CA PHE A 52 2.81 3.88 -4.24
C PHE A 52 3.06 5.37 -4.32
N VAL A 53 3.59 5.92 -3.23
CA VAL A 53 4.01 7.32 -3.17
C VAL A 53 5.50 7.35 -2.86
N VAL A 54 6.30 7.78 -3.82
CA VAL A 54 7.75 7.90 -3.67
C VAL A 54 8.11 9.34 -4.04
N SER A 55 8.28 10.18 -3.02
CA SER A 55 8.50 11.61 -3.20
C SER A 55 9.96 11.92 -3.52
N LYS A 56 10.21 13.17 -3.88
CA LYS A 56 11.57 13.67 -4.14
C LYS A 56 12.49 13.56 -2.92
N ALA A 57 11.93 13.50 -1.72
CA ALA A 57 12.71 13.33 -0.49
C ALA A 57 13.46 11.98 -0.47
N VAL A 58 12.97 10.97 -1.20
CA VAL A 58 13.63 9.65 -1.27
C VAL A 58 14.88 9.71 -2.16
N GLY A 59 14.84 10.49 -3.23
CA GLY A 59 15.96 10.63 -4.12
C GLY A 59 15.55 11.18 -5.49
N ASN A 60 16.48 11.11 -6.44
CA ASN A 60 16.23 11.56 -7.81
C ASN A 60 15.29 10.58 -8.54
N ALA A 61 14.95 10.90 -9.81
CA ALA A 61 14.01 10.11 -10.59
C ALA A 61 14.43 8.64 -10.73
N VAL A 62 15.73 8.39 -10.91
CA VAL A 62 16.26 7.02 -11.06
C VAL A 62 16.05 6.24 -9.76
N VAL A 63 16.40 6.84 -8.63
CA VAL A 63 16.25 6.22 -7.30
C VAL A 63 14.77 5.96 -7.02
N ARG A 64 13.90 6.95 -7.26
CA ARG A 64 12.46 6.82 -7.03
C ARG A 64 11.85 5.69 -7.87
N HIS A 65 12.27 5.60 -9.13
CA HIS A 65 11.79 4.55 -10.02
C HIS A 65 12.21 3.17 -9.53
N ARG A 66 13.46 3.03 -9.09
CA ARG A 66 13.99 1.78 -8.54
C ARG A 66 13.21 1.35 -7.30
N VAL A 67 12.96 2.27 -6.37
CA VAL A 67 12.20 1.99 -5.15
C VAL A 67 10.77 1.55 -5.50
N THR A 68 10.11 2.28 -6.41
CA THR A 68 8.75 1.94 -6.85
C THR A 68 8.70 0.53 -7.44
N ARG A 69 9.66 0.16 -8.29
CA ARG A 69 9.72 -1.17 -8.89
C ARG A 69 9.86 -2.26 -7.83
N ARG A 70 10.74 -2.05 -6.86
CA ARG A 70 10.92 -3.01 -5.76
C ARG A 70 9.65 -3.17 -4.94
N LEU A 71 8.99 -2.08 -4.61
CA LEU A 71 7.74 -2.11 -3.86
C LEU A 71 6.63 -2.82 -4.62
N ARG A 72 6.49 -2.54 -5.92
CA ARG A 72 5.51 -3.25 -6.76
C ARG A 72 5.75 -4.75 -6.76
N HIS A 73 7.00 -5.15 -6.90
CA HIS A 73 7.37 -6.55 -6.94
C HIS A 73 7.07 -7.24 -5.61
N LEU A 74 7.32 -6.54 -4.50
CA LEU A 74 7.07 -7.07 -3.16
C LEU A 74 5.58 -7.14 -2.84
N VAL A 75 4.80 -6.15 -3.28
CA VAL A 75 3.36 -6.10 -3.00
C VAL A 75 2.58 -7.12 -3.83
N ALA A 76 3.01 -7.41 -5.06
CA ALA A 76 2.27 -8.28 -5.96
C ALA A 76 1.86 -9.62 -5.33
N PRO A 77 2.77 -10.39 -4.70
CA PRO A 77 2.36 -11.65 -4.07
C PRO A 77 1.54 -11.46 -2.79
N ARG A 78 1.55 -10.28 -2.20
CA ARG A 78 0.85 -10.00 -0.94
C ARG A 78 -0.55 -9.47 -1.13
N ILE A 79 -0.87 -9.01 -2.33
CA ILE A 79 -2.16 -8.37 -2.58
C ILE A 79 -3.32 -9.35 -2.44
N ALA A 80 -3.09 -10.63 -2.75
CA ALA A 80 -4.10 -11.67 -2.62
C ALA A 80 -4.51 -11.94 -1.17
N ASP A 81 -3.65 -11.58 -0.22
CA ASP A 81 -3.93 -11.76 1.21
C ASP A 81 -4.72 -10.61 1.82
N LEU A 82 -4.95 -9.56 1.05
CA LEU A 82 -5.72 -8.40 1.51
C LEU A 82 -7.22 -8.65 1.37
N PRO A 83 -8.04 -8.03 2.24
CA PRO A 83 -9.49 -8.15 2.11
C PRO A 83 -10.00 -7.66 0.76
N ALA A 84 -11.10 -8.22 0.31
CA ALA A 84 -11.76 -7.76 -0.91
C ALA A 84 -12.10 -6.27 -0.79
N GLY A 85 -11.82 -5.51 -1.84
CA GLY A 85 -12.05 -4.08 -1.86
C GLY A 85 -11.03 -3.25 -1.11
N ALA A 86 -9.93 -3.87 -0.65
CA ALA A 86 -8.89 -3.14 0.07
C ALA A 86 -8.15 -2.18 -0.87
N LEU A 87 -7.87 -0.98 -0.36
CA LEU A 87 -7.03 0.01 -1.01
C LEU A 87 -5.80 0.20 -0.16
N LEU A 88 -4.64 -0.11 -0.74
CA LEU A 88 -3.35 -0.02 -0.07
C LEU A 88 -2.53 1.10 -0.70
N VAL A 89 -1.99 1.99 0.13
CA VAL A 89 -0.99 2.96 -0.32
C VAL A 89 0.27 2.74 0.50
N VAL A 90 1.38 2.53 -0.19
CA VAL A 90 2.70 2.40 0.43
C VAL A 90 3.48 3.68 0.12
N ARG A 91 3.82 4.43 1.16
CA ARG A 91 4.66 5.62 1.04
C ARG A 91 6.08 5.25 1.41
N ALA A 92 7.02 5.49 0.49
CA ALA A 92 8.43 5.30 0.79
C ALA A 92 8.97 6.48 1.57
N LEU A 93 9.79 6.21 2.57
CA LEU A 93 10.52 7.21 3.34
C LEU A 93 11.97 7.28 2.83
N PRO A 94 12.71 8.36 3.13
CA PRO A 94 14.09 8.50 2.63
C PRO A 94 14.99 7.27 2.83
N PRO A 95 14.96 6.55 3.96
CA PRO A 95 15.80 5.36 4.11
C PRO A 95 15.52 4.24 3.10
N ALA A 96 14.37 4.26 2.43
CA ALA A 96 14.05 3.26 1.41
C ALA A 96 15.01 3.30 0.23
N ALA A 97 15.65 4.45 -0.02
CA ALA A 97 16.58 4.62 -1.14
C ALA A 97 17.75 3.63 -1.06
N ASP A 98 18.25 3.38 0.14
CA ASP A 98 19.41 2.51 0.38
C ASP A 98 19.04 1.15 0.93
N ALA A 99 17.74 0.87 1.07
CA ALA A 99 17.29 -0.39 1.64
C ALA A 99 17.39 -1.53 0.62
N THR A 100 17.69 -2.72 1.12
CA THR A 100 17.60 -3.93 0.31
C THR A 100 16.14 -4.33 0.13
N SER A 101 15.88 -5.17 -0.87
CA SER A 101 14.53 -5.72 -1.06
C SER A 101 14.06 -6.50 0.16
N ALA A 102 14.98 -7.23 0.83
CA ALA A 102 14.66 -7.96 2.04
C ALA A 102 14.24 -7.03 3.18
N GLU A 103 14.93 -5.90 3.34
CA GLU A 103 14.59 -4.90 4.35
C GLU A 103 13.23 -4.24 4.08
N LEU A 104 12.97 -3.92 2.81
CA LEU A 104 11.67 -3.37 2.42
C LEU A 104 10.55 -4.39 2.64
N ALA A 105 10.80 -5.66 2.32
CA ALA A 105 9.83 -6.73 2.55
C ALA A 105 9.49 -6.88 4.02
N GLU A 106 10.49 -6.82 4.89
CA GLU A 106 10.31 -6.92 6.33
C GLU A 106 9.43 -5.78 6.86
N ASP A 107 9.72 -4.55 6.46
CA ASP A 107 8.91 -3.39 6.85
C ASP A 107 7.49 -3.46 6.28
N LEU A 108 7.36 -3.92 5.03
CA LEU A 108 6.07 -4.07 4.39
C LEU A 108 5.20 -5.11 5.11
N ASP A 109 5.75 -6.27 5.42
CA ASP A 109 5.00 -7.33 6.11
C ASP A 109 4.59 -6.89 7.51
N SER A 110 5.50 -6.27 8.25
CA SER A 110 5.21 -5.74 9.58
C SER A 110 4.14 -4.65 9.53
N GLY A 111 4.24 -3.73 8.57
CA GLY A 111 3.28 -2.66 8.38
C GLY A 111 1.90 -3.17 7.98
N LEU A 112 1.85 -4.14 7.07
CA LEU A 112 0.59 -4.75 6.64
C LEU A 112 -0.10 -5.47 7.80
N ARG A 113 0.65 -6.24 8.59
CA ARG A 113 0.07 -6.92 9.76
C ARG A 113 -0.51 -5.92 10.75
N ALA A 114 0.19 -4.83 11.02
CA ALA A 114 -0.28 -3.80 11.94
C ALA A 114 -1.52 -3.08 11.40
N ALA A 115 -1.53 -2.73 10.12
CA ALA A 115 -2.67 -2.07 9.50
C ALA A 115 -3.91 -2.97 9.45
N LEU A 116 -3.72 -4.25 9.11
CA LEU A 116 -4.82 -5.23 9.11
C LEU A 116 -5.40 -5.42 10.50
N ARG A 117 -4.54 -5.45 11.52
CA ARG A 117 -4.99 -5.56 12.91
C ARG A 117 -5.85 -4.37 13.30
N LYS A 118 -5.46 -3.17 12.91
CA LYS A 118 -6.22 -1.95 13.16
C LYS A 118 -7.57 -1.96 12.45
N LEU A 119 -7.61 -2.45 11.21
CA LEU A 119 -8.86 -2.60 10.46
C LEU A 119 -9.82 -3.56 11.15
N ARG A 120 -9.32 -4.71 11.59
CA ARG A 120 -10.13 -5.72 12.29
C ARG A 120 -10.67 -5.19 13.60
N ALA A 121 -9.86 -4.45 14.34
CA ALA A 121 -10.28 -3.86 15.61
C ALA A 121 -11.42 -2.86 15.38
N THR A 122 -11.35 -2.06 14.32
CA THR A 122 -12.42 -1.12 13.98
C THR A 122 -13.69 -1.84 13.52
N ALA A 123 -13.53 -2.85 12.66
CA ALA A 123 -14.66 -3.60 12.11
C ALA A 123 -15.36 -4.45 13.17
N GLY A 124 -14.61 -4.94 14.15
CA GLY A 124 -15.14 -5.76 15.25
C GLY A 124 -15.74 -4.96 16.38
N SER A 125 -15.70 -3.64 16.33
CA SER A 125 -16.25 -2.77 17.36
C SER A 125 -17.74 -2.57 17.13
N PRO A 126 -18.59 -2.99 18.08
CA PRO A 126 -20.03 -2.76 17.95
C PRO A 126 -20.39 -1.28 18.07
#